data_4524a35e8fb5d81b3782f7f419d8acb9
#
_entry.id   4524a35e8fb5d81b3782f7f419d8acb9
#
_cell.length_a   1.000
_cell.length_b   1.000
_cell.length_c   1.000
_cell.angle_alpha   90.00
_cell.angle_beta   90.00
_cell.angle_gamma   90.00
#
_symmetry.space_group_name_H-M   'P 1'
#
loop_
_entity.id
_entity.type
_entity.pdbx_description
1 polymer ?
#
loop_
_entity_poly.entity_id
_entity_poly.type
_entity_poly.pdbx_seq_one_letter_code
_entity_poly.pdbx_strand_id
1 'polypeptide(L)'
;MRSKTNLPKATVNHTRPPIQKQESEMDKFIREMRENRQKMDEFFKNSNNQADIDRKKMDEYMKNTDKRIENSIKAMHRELGGISKSNGEVAESYFINSFDKSMQFAGQKYDEISSNLRKKISEINLQGEYDLVLYNCTSVVIIEIKYKARKEDVEELLNKAPTFKQLFPEYANYDIYLGLAGFHVNITAEKEAIKKGVAIIKQVGNNMVINDGHLKVF
;
A
#
# COMPACT_ATOMS: atom_id res chain seq x y z
N MET A 1 -82.83 -85.12 7.31
CA MET A 1 -82.10 -84.54 8.43
C MET A 1 -81.44 -83.24 7.95
N ARG A 2 -81.52 -82.18 8.72
CA ARG A 2 -81.45 -80.76 8.37
C ARG A 2 -80.12 -80.33 7.73
N SER A 3 -80.09 -79.77 6.50
CA SER A 3 -79.07 -79.05 5.88
C SER A 3 -79.07 -77.59 6.36
N LYS A 4 -77.93 -77.08 6.75
CA LYS A 4 -77.71 -75.69 7.06
C LYS A 4 -76.98 -75.06 5.85
N THR A 5 -77.67 -74.12 5.20
CA THR A 5 -77.12 -73.27 4.17
C THR A 5 -76.39 -72.12 4.81
N ASN A 6 -75.12 -71.93 4.41
CA ASN A 6 -74.30 -70.74 4.79
C ASN A 6 -74.32 -69.76 3.61
N LEU A 7 -74.84 -68.56 3.87
CA LEU A 7 -74.71 -67.40 2.96
C LEU A 7 -73.35 -66.67 3.21
N PRO A 8 -72.65 -66.19 2.19
CA PRO A 8 -71.47 -65.41 2.34
C PRO A 8 -71.82 -63.92 2.64
N LYS A 9 -71.20 -63.34 3.68
CA LYS A 9 -71.25 -61.89 3.96
C LYS A 9 -70.37 -61.14 2.97
N ALA A 10 -70.98 -60.26 2.16
CA ALA A 10 -70.28 -59.31 1.32
C ALA A 10 -69.72 -58.16 2.20
N THR A 11 -68.42 -58.03 2.26
CA THR A 11 -67.75 -56.86 2.86
C THR A 11 -67.60 -55.80 1.82
N VAL A 12 -68.35 -54.72 1.96
CA VAL A 12 -68.22 -53.51 1.09
C VAL A 12 -67.10 -52.64 1.66
N ASN A 13 -65.95 -52.68 1.01
CA ASN A 13 -64.85 -51.77 1.32
C ASN A 13 -65.15 -50.40 0.66
N HIS A 14 -65.57 -49.42 1.50
CA HIS A 14 -65.61 -48.03 1.08
C HIS A 14 -64.27 -47.38 1.28
N THR A 15 -63.36 -47.46 0.28
CA THR A 15 -62.22 -46.60 0.17
C THR A 15 -62.67 -45.25 -0.35
N ARG A 16 -62.72 -44.25 0.54
CA ARG A 16 -62.86 -42.84 0.15
C ARG A 16 -61.62 -42.46 -0.68
N PRO A 17 -61.76 -41.77 -1.83
CA PRO A 17 -60.63 -41.21 -2.55
C PRO A 17 -59.93 -40.15 -1.67
N PRO A 18 -58.59 -39.99 -1.79
CA PRO A 18 -57.86 -39.01 -1.02
C PRO A 18 -58.36 -37.61 -1.39
N ILE A 19 -58.75 -36.83 -0.36
CA ILE A 19 -59.09 -35.41 -0.54
C ILE A 19 -57.84 -34.69 -1.00
N GLN A 20 -57.76 -34.34 -2.29
CA GLN A 20 -56.74 -33.41 -2.77
C GLN A 20 -57.02 -32.06 -2.09
N LYS A 21 -56.18 -31.73 -1.10
CA LYS A 21 -56.17 -30.39 -0.51
C LYS A 21 -55.78 -29.41 -1.62
N GLN A 22 -56.73 -28.64 -2.08
CA GLN A 22 -56.49 -27.55 -3.00
C GLN A 22 -55.59 -26.53 -2.28
N GLU A 23 -54.37 -26.26 -2.78
CA GLU A 23 -53.44 -25.31 -2.22
C GLU A 23 -54.13 -23.93 -2.14
N SER A 24 -54.13 -23.30 -0.98
CA SER A 24 -54.74 -21.98 -0.82
C SER A 24 -53.93 -20.90 -1.55
N GLU A 25 -54.54 -19.80 -1.94
CA GLU A 25 -53.83 -18.64 -2.50
C GLU A 25 -52.74 -18.12 -1.57
N MET A 26 -52.92 -18.23 -0.28
CA MET A 26 -51.94 -17.88 0.73
C MET A 26 -50.72 -18.83 0.70
N ASP A 27 -50.97 -20.15 0.53
CA ASP A 27 -49.87 -21.13 0.45
C ASP A 27 -49.00 -20.91 -0.81
N LYS A 28 -49.65 -20.57 -1.94
CA LYS A 28 -48.96 -20.19 -3.17
C LYS A 28 -48.09 -18.93 -2.96
N PHE A 29 -48.67 -17.91 -2.35
CA PHE A 29 -47.92 -16.66 -2.03
C PHE A 29 -46.74 -16.90 -1.12
N ILE A 30 -46.90 -17.73 -0.07
CA ILE A 30 -45.80 -18.08 0.84
C ILE A 30 -44.69 -18.84 0.09
N ARG A 31 -45.04 -19.74 -0.83
CA ARG A 31 -44.08 -20.46 -1.64
C ARG A 31 -43.31 -19.52 -2.53
N GLU A 32 -43.95 -18.63 -3.28
CA GLU A 32 -43.32 -17.64 -4.12
C GLU A 32 -42.39 -16.71 -3.35
N MET A 33 -42.78 -16.27 -2.17
CA MET A 33 -41.94 -15.46 -1.29
C MET A 33 -40.68 -16.22 -0.84
N ARG A 34 -40.80 -17.50 -0.55
CA ARG A 34 -39.64 -18.36 -0.19
C ARG A 34 -38.69 -18.54 -1.37
N GLU A 35 -39.24 -18.83 -2.55
CA GLU A 35 -38.46 -18.98 -3.79
C GLU A 35 -37.72 -17.68 -4.15
N ASN A 36 -38.39 -16.54 -4.03
CA ASN A 36 -37.78 -15.24 -4.28
C ASN A 36 -36.66 -14.93 -3.26
N ARG A 37 -36.85 -15.28 -1.99
CA ARG A 37 -35.81 -15.15 -0.97
C ARG A 37 -34.60 -16.05 -1.30
N GLN A 38 -34.81 -17.30 -1.68
CA GLN A 38 -33.71 -18.20 -2.07
C GLN A 38 -32.92 -17.66 -3.27
N LYS A 39 -33.63 -17.16 -4.31
CA LYS A 39 -32.96 -16.54 -5.48
C LYS A 39 -32.14 -15.31 -5.08
N MET A 40 -32.62 -14.52 -4.14
CA MET A 40 -31.90 -13.35 -3.63
C MET A 40 -30.66 -13.76 -2.84
N ASP A 41 -30.77 -14.75 -1.96
CA ASP A 41 -29.65 -15.30 -1.19
C ASP A 41 -28.57 -15.90 -2.12
N GLU A 42 -28.97 -16.64 -3.16
CA GLU A 42 -28.05 -17.15 -4.18
C GLU A 42 -27.36 -16.01 -4.96
N PHE A 43 -28.10 -14.98 -5.33
CA PHE A 43 -27.54 -13.81 -6.00
C PHE A 43 -26.47 -13.11 -5.15
N PHE A 44 -26.76 -12.85 -3.87
CA PHE A 44 -25.79 -12.26 -2.95
C PHE A 44 -24.57 -13.14 -2.73
N LYS A 45 -24.77 -14.46 -2.60
CA LYS A 45 -23.67 -15.42 -2.46
C LYS A 45 -22.77 -15.42 -3.70
N ASN A 46 -23.34 -15.41 -4.88
CA ASN A 46 -22.59 -15.38 -6.13
C ASN A 46 -21.86 -14.04 -6.32
N SER A 47 -22.50 -12.93 -5.97
CA SER A 47 -21.89 -11.59 -6.02
C SER A 47 -20.69 -11.49 -5.07
N ASN A 48 -20.80 -11.99 -3.84
CA ASN A 48 -19.69 -12.01 -2.88
C ASN A 48 -18.53 -12.91 -3.36
N ASN A 49 -18.86 -14.09 -3.91
CA ASN A 49 -17.84 -14.98 -4.48
C ASN A 49 -17.10 -14.31 -5.65
N GLN A 50 -17.82 -13.57 -6.52
CA GLN A 50 -17.20 -12.84 -7.62
C GLN A 50 -16.27 -11.73 -7.11
N ALA A 51 -16.69 -10.98 -6.08
CA ALA A 51 -15.86 -9.96 -5.47
C ALA A 51 -14.56 -10.52 -4.85
N ASP A 52 -14.63 -11.69 -4.23
CA ASP A 52 -13.44 -12.38 -3.68
C ASP A 52 -12.50 -12.88 -4.79
N ILE A 53 -13.05 -13.35 -5.91
CA ILE A 53 -12.26 -13.74 -7.08
C ILE A 53 -11.55 -12.51 -7.66
N ASP A 54 -12.25 -11.40 -7.79
CA ASP A 54 -11.70 -10.17 -8.35
C ASP A 54 -10.61 -9.56 -7.45
N ARG A 55 -10.78 -9.65 -6.11
CA ARG A 55 -9.71 -9.28 -5.15
C ARG A 55 -8.47 -10.15 -5.34
N LYS A 56 -8.62 -11.47 -5.40
CA LYS A 56 -7.49 -12.37 -5.61
C LYS A 56 -6.75 -12.09 -6.93
N LYS A 57 -7.49 -11.82 -8.01
CA LYS A 57 -6.90 -11.42 -9.29
C LYS A 57 -6.15 -10.11 -9.20
N MET A 58 -6.70 -9.13 -8.47
CA MET A 58 -6.03 -7.84 -8.23
C MET A 58 -4.74 -8.02 -7.43
N ASP A 59 -4.78 -8.81 -6.36
CA ASP A 59 -3.58 -9.11 -5.54
C ASP A 59 -2.50 -9.82 -6.37
N GLU A 60 -2.90 -10.76 -7.24
CA GLU A 60 -1.98 -11.44 -8.15
C GLU A 60 -1.41 -10.48 -9.20
N TYR A 61 -2.25 -9.60 -9.75
CA TYR A 61 -1.81 -8.56 -10.68
C TYR A 61 -0.80 -7.61 -10.03
N MET A 62 -1.07 -7.15 -8.81
CA MET A 62 -0.15 -6.31 -8.03
C MET A 62 1.19 -7.02 -7.78
N LYS A 63 1.16 -8.28 -7.32
CA LYS A 63 2.38 -9.08 -7.14
C LYS A 63 3.18 -9.27 -8.44
N ASN A 64 2.49 -9.48 -9.55
CA ASN A 64 3.14 -9.63 -10.85
C ASN A 64 3.73 -8.29 -11.34
N THR A 65 3.06 -7.18 -11.08
CA THR A 65 3.55 -5.84 -11.39
C THR A 65 4.81 -5.52 -10.58
N ASP A 66 4.80 -5.79 -9.27
CA ASP A 66 5.99 -5.63 -8.41
C ASP A 66 7.17 -6.48 -8.89
N LYS A 67 6.92 -7.75 -9.26
CA LYS A 67 7.97 -8.59 -9.85
C LYS A 67 8.50 -8.05 -11.18
N ARG A 68 7.64 -7.49 -12.02
CA ARG A 68 8.07 -6.88 -13.30
C ARG A 68 8.94 -5.65 -13.06
N ILE A 69 8.56 -4.80 -12.13
CA ILE A 69 9.35 -3.64 -11.71
C ILE A 69 10.71 -4.10 -11.16
N GLU A 70 10.73 -5.07 -10.25
CA GLU A 70 11.95 -5.63 -9.70
C GLU A 70 12.86 -6.25 -10.77
N ASN A 71 12.28 -6.98 -11.72
CA ASN A 71 13.01 -7.56 -12.84
C ASN A 71 13.56 -6.50 -13.82
N SER A 72 12.80 -5.42 -14.05
CA SER A 72 13.25 -4.30 -14.88
C SER A 72 14.43 -3.56 -14.23
N ILE A 73 14.39 -3.37 -12.93
CA ILE A 73 15.50 -2.82 -12.13
C ILE A 73 16.72 -3.74 -12.22
N LYS A 74 16.53 -5.06 -12.06
CA LYS A 74 17.62 -6.06 -12.18
C LYS A 74 18.19 -6.13 -13.60
N ALA A 75 17.38 -5.98 -14.64
CA ALA A 75 17.83 -5.94 -16.02
C ALA A 75 18.67 -4.69 -16.30
N MET A 76 18.23 -3.53 -15.83
CA MET A 76 18.98 -2.28 -15.93
C MET A 76 20.32 -2.35 -15.20
N HIS A 77 20.41 -3.08 -14.07
CA HIS A 77 21.68 -3.36 -13.37
C HIS A 77 22.65 -4.20 -14.19
N ARG A 78 22.15 -5.18 -14.98
CA ARG A 78 23.00 -6.01 -15.85
C ARG A 78 23.54 -5.23 -17.03
N GLU A 79 22.74 -4.36 -17.61
CA GLU A 79 23.12 -3.50 -18.74
C GLU A 79 24.18 -2.45 -18.34
N LEU A 80 24.12 -1.96 -17.09
CA LEU A 80 25.08 -1.00 -16.55
C LEU A 80 26.41 -1.64 -16.08
N GLY A 81 26.68 -2.87 -16.52
CA GLY A 81 28.02 -3.47 -16.43
C GLY A 81 28.38 -4.02 -15.05
N GLY A 82 27.64 -5.07 -14.58
CA GLY A 82 28.22 -6.06 -13.65
C GLY A 82 28.54 -5.60 -12.24
N ILE A 83 28.12 -4.44 -11.85
CA ILE A 83 28.26 -4.02 -10.46
C ILE A 83 27.06 -4.58 -9.71
N SER A 84 27.34 -5.51 -8.79
CA SER A 84 26.37 -5.99 -7.79
C SER A 84 26.04 -4.84 -6.84
N LYS A 85 25.24 -3.87 -7.31
CA LYS A 85 24.79 -2.77 -6.48
C LYS A 85 23.62 -3.22 -5.63
N SER A 86 23.69 -2.90 -4.35
CA SER A 86 22.55 -3.10 -3.44
C SER A 86 21.34 -2.26 -3.89
N ASN A 87 20.13 -2.68 -3.55
CA ASN A 87 18.92 -1.90 -3.83
C ASN A 87 19.00 -0.46 -3.30
N GLY A 88 19.76 -0.24 -2.22
CA GLY A 88 20.05 1.09 -1.66
C GLY A 88 20.80 1.99 -2.62
N GLU A 89 21.92 1.50 -3.20
CA GLU A 89 22.75 2.27 -4.12
C GLU A 89 22.00 2.68 -5.39
N VAL A 90 21.03 1.87 -5.82
CA VAL A 90 20.17 2.22 -6.97
C VAL A 90 19.23 3.38 -6.61
N ALA A 91 18.61 3.34 -5.44
CA ALA A 91 17.76 4.40 -4.98
C ALA A 91 18.56 5.71 -4.82
N GLU A 92 19.73 5.64 -4.15
CA GLU A 92 20.62 6.78 -4.00
C GLU A 92 20.99 7.37 -5.37
N SER A 93 21.49 6.54 -6.29
CA SER A 93 21.88 6.99 -7.64
C SER A 93 20.73 7.67 -8.38
N TYR A 94 19.51 7.11 -8.30
CA TYR A 94 18.34 7.69 -8.97
C TYR A 94 17.97 9.06 -8.39
N PHE A 95 17.84 9.15 -7.06
CA PHE A 95 17.40 10.40 -6.44
C PHE A 95 18.47 11.47 -6.49
N ILE A 96 19.74 11.12 -6.25
CA ILE A 96 20.87 12.06 -6.40
C ILE A 96 20.91 12.65 -7.82
N ASN A 97 20.86 11.81 -8.85
CA ASN A 97 20.85 12.28 -10.24
C ASN A 97 19.62 13.13 -10.59
N SER A 98 18.48 12.85 -9.96
CA SER A 98 17.24 13.61 -10.17
C SER A 98 17.35 15.00 -9.54
N PHE A 99 17.93 15.10 -8.35
CA PHE A 99 18.16 16.39 -7.68
C PHE A 99 19.30 17.18 -8.33
N ASP A 100 20.37 16.54 -8.76
CA ASP A 100 21.47 17.17 -9.48
C ASP A 100 20.98 17.89 -10.75
N LYS A 101 20.03 17.29 -11.45
CA LYS A 101 19.41 17.92 -12.65
C LYS A 101 18.41 19.02 -12.33
N SER A 102 17.63 18.87 -11.28
CA SER A 102 16.56 19.81 -10.96
C SER A 102 17.03 20.97 -10.09
N MET A 103 17.92 20.70 -9.13
CA MET A 103 18.36 21.63 -8.07
C MET A 103 17.20 22.38 -7.41
N GLN A 104 16.06 21.64 -7.23
CA GLN A 104 14.82 22.24 -6.70
C GLN A 104 14.22 21.36 -5.61
N PHE A 105 13.73 22.02 -4.55
CA PHE A 105 12.98 21.40 -3.49
C PHE A 105 11.97 22.40 -2.91
N ALA A 106 10.72 21.99 -2.69
CA ALA A 106 9.65 22.86 -2.15
C ALA A 106 9.49 24.20 -2.88
N GLY A 107 9.61 24.19 -4.22
CA GLY A 107 9.49 25.39 -5.04
C GLY A 107 10.70 26.34 -4.96
N GLN A 108 11.73 26.00 -4.21
CA GLN A 108 12.98 26.78 -4.09
C GLN A 108 14.10 26.17 -4.93
N LYS A 109 15.00 27.04 -5.42
CA LYS A 109 16.27 26.63 -6.05
C LYS A 109 17.38 26.52 -5.00
N TYR A 110 18.27 25.57 -5.26
CA TYR A 110 19.46 25.34 -4.45
C TYR A 110 20.69 25.48 -5.35
N ASP A 111 21.79 25.92 -4.76
CA ASP A 111 23.01 26.28 -5.50
C ASP A 111 24.08 25.21 -5.42
N GLU A 112 24.05 24.42 -4.35
CA GLU A 112 25.02 23.35 -4.09
C GLU A 112 24.31 22.04 -3.72
N ILE A 113 24.97 20.94 -4.07
CA ILE A 113 24.54 19.58 -3.74
C ILE A 113 25.73 18.79 -3.19
N SER A 114 25.53 18.09 -2.10
CA SER A 114 26.49 17.12 -1.56
C SER A 114 25.82 15.77 -1.36
N SER A 115 26.44 14.71 -1.87
CA SER A 115 25.98 13.35 -1.65
C SER A 115 26.95 12.57 -0.78
N ASN A 116 26.42 11.61 0.00
CA ASN A 116 27.21 10.74 0.89
C ASN A 116 28.12 11.54 1.84
N LEU A 117 27.58 12.67 2.37
CA LEU A 117 28.32 13.57 3.23
C LEU A 117 28.53 12.93 4.61
N ARG A 118 29.79 12.81 5.03
CA ARG A 118 30.17 12.26 6.34
C ARG A 118 31.03 13.26 7.09
N LYS A 119 30.70 13.50 8.36
CA LYS A 119 31.52 14.33 9.25
C LYS A 119 31.58 13.72 10.64
N LYS A 120 32.78 13.78 11.25
CA LYS A 120 33.02 13.31 12.61
C LYS A 120 33.87 14.35 13.36
N ILE A 121 33.43 14.68 14.55
CA ILE A 121 34.18 15.48 15.52
C ILE A 121 34.58 14.58 16.69
N SER A 122 35.84 14.15 16.74
CA SER A 122 36.28 13.11 17.67
C SER A 122 36.26 13.60 19.12
N GLU A 123 36.53 14.90 19.38
CA GLU A 123 36.57 15.50 20.71
C GLU A 123 35.25 15.37 21.48
N ILE A 124 34.14 15.43 20.79
CA ILE A 124 32.79 15.33 21.38
C ILE A 124 32.08 14.02 21.00
N ASN A 125 32.81 13.12 20.36
CA ASN A 125 32.28 11.84 19.85
C ASN A 125 30.98 12.01 19.02
N LEU A 126 30.89 13.07 18.23
CA LEU A 126 29.76 13.36 17.37
C LEU A 126 30.08 12.99 15.92
N GLN A 127 29.17 12.26 15.27
CA GLN A 127 29.30 11.92 13.85
C GLN A 127 27.92 11.95 13.16
N GLY A 128 27.91 12.26 11.88
CA GLY A 128 26.72 12.23 11.04
C GLY A 128 27.04 11.75 9.63
N GLU A 129 26.07 11.09 9.04
CA GLU A 129 26.07 10.64 7.64
C GLU A 129 24.76 11.08 7.00
N TYR A 130 24.87 11.66 5.80
CA TYR A 130 23.77 12.29 5.08
C TYR A 130 23.83 11.84 3.62
N ASP A 131 22.78 11.18 3.13
CA ASP A 131 22.77 10.62 1.79
C ASP A 131 22.80 11.72 0.75
N LEU A 132 22.00 12.79 0.97
CA LEU A 132 21.93 13.94 0.08
C LEU A 132 21.64 15.22 0.87
N VAL A 133 22.38 16.28 0.59
CA VAL A 133 22.16 17.60 1.16
C VAL A 133 22.19 18.64 0.05
N LEU A 134 21.19 19.53 0.04
CA LEU A 134 21.11 20.69 -0.84
C LEU A 134 21.30 21.96 -0.02
N TYR A 135 21.96 22.95 -0.59
CA TYR A 135 22.26 24.23 0.05
C TYR A 135 21.87 25.41 -0.84
N ASN A 136 21.38 26.47 -0.22
CA ASN A 136 21.31 27.80 -0.79
C ASN A 136 21.74 28.84 0.26
N CYS A 137 21.54 30.13 -0.01
CA CYS A 137 21.97 31.22 0.89
C CYS A 137 21.30 31.23 2.27
N THR A 138 20.14 30.56 2.44
CA THR A 138 19.30 30.70 3.64
C THR A 138 18.82 29.37 4.19
N SER A 139 18.88 28.31 3.41
CA SER A 139 18.31 27.02 3.81
C SER A 139 19.16 25.83 3.38
N VAL A 140 18.98 24.74 4.12
CA VAL A 140 19.57 23.43 3.86
C VAL A 140 18.47 22.40 3.80
N VAL A 141 18.52 21.50 2.82
CA VAL A 141 17.64 20.33 2.76
C VAL A 141 18.47 19.08 3.03
N ILE A 142 18.07 18.32 4.01
CA ILE A 142 18.66 17.00 4.29
C ILE A 142 17.68 15.94 3.80
N ILE A 143 18.14 15.10 2.87
CA ILE A 143 17.33 14.06 2.27
C ILE A 143 17.93 12.71 2.61
N GLU A 144 17.14 11.88 3.27
CA GLU A 144 17.43 10.46 3.49
C GLU A 144 16.86 9.65 2.34
N ILE A 145 17.65 8.73 1.80
CA ILE A 145 17.27 7.93 0.64
C ILE A 145 17.19 6.46 1.04
N LYS A 146 16.04 5.85 0.81
CA LYS A 146 15.82 4.43 1.09
C LYS A 146 15.22 3.75 -0.15
N TYR A 147 15.63 2.53 -0.43
CA TYR A 147 14.91 1.73 -1.43
C TYR A 147 13.46 1.49 -0.97
N LYS A 148 13.31 1.19 0.32
CA LYS A 148 12.02 0.95 0.97
C LYS A 148 11.96 1.69 2.31
N ALA A 149 11.31 2.86 2.31
CA ALA A 149 11.19 3.71 3.49
C ALA A 149 10.12 3.20 4.47
N ARG A 150 10.46 3.18 5.74
CA ARG A 150 9.64 2.74 6.87
C ARG A 150 9.43 3.89 7.85
N LYS A 151 8.53 3.69 8.83
CA LYS A 151 8.22 4.70 9.85
C LYS A 151 9.47 5.08 10.67
N GLU A 152 10.30 4.12 10.99
CA GLU A 152 11.53 4.28 11.78
C GLU A 152 12.52 5.23 11.09
N ASP A 153 12.59 5.19 9.76
CA ASP A 153 13.45 6.08 8.95
C ASP A 153 13.08 7.56 9.11
N VAL A 154 11.80 7.87 9.37
CA VAL A 154 11.35 9.25 9.67
C VAL A 154 11.92 9.74 10.98
N GLU A 155 11.92 8.90 12.03
CA GLU A 155 12.45 9.26 13.34
C GLU A 155 13.98 9.43 13.30
N GLU A 156 14.68 8.56 12.57
CA GLU A 156 16.13 8.68 12.34
C GLU A 156 16.45 10.00 11.61
N LEU A 157 15.69 10.33 10.56
CA LEU A 157 15.88 11.56 9.82
C LEU A 157 15.64 12.82 10.65
N LEU A 158 14.63 12.83 11.54
CA LEU A 158 14.38 13.94 12.46
C LEU A 158 15.58 14.24 13.35
N ASN A 159 16.31 13.21 13.79
CA ASN A 159 17.50 13.35 14.62
C ASN A 159 18.71 13.89 13.84
N LYS A 160 18.68 13.83 12.50
CA LYS A 160 19.78 14.34 11.66
C LYS A 160 19.83 15.87 11.65
N ALA A 161 18.70 16.58 11.77
CA ALA A 161 18.70 18.05 11.74
C ALA A 161 19.50 18.69 12.89
N PRO A 162 19.25 18.37 14.18
CA PRO A 162 20.06 18.94 15.25
C PRO A 162 21.52 18.48 15.20
N THR A 163 21.78 17.24 14.79
CA THR A 163 23.13 16.73 14.61
C THR A 163 23.87 17.48 13.51
N PHE A 164 23.19 17.83 12.41
CA PHE A 164 23.75 18.60 11.32
C PHE A 164 24.19 19.99 11.79
N LYS A 165 23.35 20.72 12.52
CA LYS A 165 23.70 22.05 13.07
C LYS A 165 24.92 22.02 13.98
N GLN A 166 25.11 20.94 14.71
CA GLN A 166 26.29 20.78 15.58
C GLN A 166 27.56 20.42 14.79
N LEU A 167 27.41 19.58 13.76
CA LEU A 167 28.52 19.17 12.90
C LEU A 167 28.95 20.29 11.94
N PHE A 168 28.01 21.15 11.53
CA PHE A 168 28.21 22.22 10.55
C PHE A 168 27.72 23.56 11.14
N PRO A 169 28.49 24.16 12.06
CA PRO A 169 28.10 25.41 12.77
C PRO A 169 27.84 26.58 11.82
N GLU A 170 28.44 26.57 10.64
CA GLU A 170 28.23 27.55 9.58
C GLU A 170 26.76 27.61 9.10
N TYR A 171 26.01 26.52 9.25
CA TYR A 171 24.57 26.43 8.90
C TYR A 171 23.65 26.47 10.13
N ALA A 172 24.14 26.83 11.32
CA ALA A 172 23.33 26.80 12.56
C ALA A 172 22.08 27.70 12.49
N ASN A 173 22.19 28.81 11.76
CA ASN A 173 21.11 29.80 11.58
C ASN A 173 20.29 29.59 10.29
N TYR A 174 20.57 28.55 9.52
CA TYR A 174 19.82 28.25 8.29
C TYR A 174 18.54 27.48 8.61
N ASP A 175 17.52 27.72 7.80
CA ASP A 175 16.31 26.90 7.81
C ASP A 175 16.64 25.48 7.32
N ILE A 176 16.41 24.47 8.15
CA ILE A 176 16.62 23.08 7.74
C ILE A 176 15.29 22.47 7.36
N TYR A 177 15.23 21.91 6.15
CA TYR A 177 14.14 21.10 5.67
C TYR A 177 14.56 19.65 5.59
N LEU A 178 13.61 18.74 5.82
CA LEU A 178 13.85 17.30 5.79
C LEU A 178 13.02 16.62 4.71
N GLY A 179 13.64 15.69 3.98
CA GLY A 179 12.98 14.90 2.95
C GLY A 179 13.31 13.41 3.08
N LEU A 180 12.29 12.57 2.98
CA LEU A 180 12.43 11.11 2.91
C LEU A 180 12.14 10.64 1.49
N ALA A 181 13.17 10.17 0.79
CA ALA A 181 13.09 9.69 -0.58
C ALA A 181 13.05 8.15 -0.61
N GLY A 182 12.18 7.59 -1.47
CA GLY A 182 12.15 6.15 -1.64
C GLY A 182 11.36 5.68 -2.86
N PHE A 183 11.78 4.56 -3.44
CA PHE A 183 10.99 3.89 -4.48
C PHE A 183 9.70 3.33 -3.91
N HIS A 184 9.77 2.81 -2.68
CA HIS A 184 8.63 2.34 -1.91
C HIS A 184 8.57 3.07 -0.57
N VAL A 185 7.57 3.88 -0.37
CA VAL A 185 7.32 4.52 0.92
C VAL A 185 6.10 3.86 1.56
N ASN A 186 6.29 3.22 2.71
CA ASN A 186 5.20 2.59 3.45
C ASN A 186 4.17 3.65 3.86
N ILE A 187 2.88 3.30 3.80
CA ILE A 187 1.79 4.22 4.16
C ILE A 187 1.90 4.75 5.61
N THR A 188 2.47 3.96 6.52
CA THR A 188 2.73 4.40 7.91
C THR A 188 3.88 5.40 7.97
N ALA A 189 4.92 5.23 7.15
CA ALA A 189 6.01 6.20 7.01
C ALA A 189 5.51 7.51 6.41
N GLU A 190 4.70 7.44 5.37
CA GLU A 190 4.12 8.61 4.72
C GLU A 190 3.25 9.43 5.69
N LYS A 191 2.36 8.77 6.43
CA LYS A 191 1.54 9.42 7.45
C LYS A 191 2.38 10.07 8.56
N GLU A 192 3.42 9.40 9.03
CA GLU A 192 4.30 9.93 10.07
C GLU A 192 5.12 11.12 9.54
N ALA A 193 5.68 11.02 8.33
CA ALA A 193 6.42 12.11 7.70
C ALA A 193 5.55 13.38 7.54
N ILE A 194 4.32 13.23 7.02
CA ILE A 194 3.35 14.33 6.90
C ILE A 194 3.07 14.96 8.26
N LYS A 195 2.80 14.16 9.28
CA LYS A 195 2.54 14.64 10.64
C LYS A 195 3.72 15.41 11.22
N LYS A 196 4.94 14.99 10.91
CA LYS A 196 6.18 15.58 11.44
C LYS A 196 6.69 16.75 10.60
N GLY A 197 6.15 16.99 9.41
CA GLY A 197 6.58 18.07 8.54
C GLY A 197 7.79 17.72 7.67
N VAL A 198 7.97 16.42 7.37
CA VAL A 198 9.02 15.88 6.50
C VAL A 198 8.45 15.66 5.10
N ALA A 199 9.10 16.16 4.06
CA ALA A 199 8.67 15.91 2.67
C ALA A 199 8.79 14.44 2.30
N ILE A 200 7.88 13.97 1.45
CA ILE A 200 7.93 12.64 0.85
C ILE A 200 8.30 12.76 -0.61
N ILE A 201 9.35 12.03 -1.00
CA ILE A 201 9.89 12.06 -2.36
C ILE A 201 9.78 10.65 -2.94
N LYS A 202 9.05 10.54 -4.06
CA LYS A 202 8.79 9.24 -4.72
C LYS A 202 9.12 9.28 -6.19
N GLN A 203 9.40 8.11 -6.75
CA GLN A 203 9.37 7.92 -8.20
C GLN A 203 7.94 7.60 -8.64
N VAL A 204 7.44 8.34 -9.63
CA VAL A 204 6.15 8.07 -10.28
C VAL A 204 6.41 7.99 -11.79
N GLY A 205 6.34 6.79 -12.34
CA GLY A 205 6.78 6.55 -13.71
C GLY A 205 8.26 6.86 -13.87
N ASN A 206 8.61 7.78 -14.76
CA ASN A 206 10.00 8.23 -15.00
C ASN A 206 10.34 9.52 -14.23
N ASN A 207 9.43 10.07 -13.47
CA ASN A 207 9.61 11.34 -12.81
C ASN A 207 9.76 11.18 -11.29
N MET A 208 10.56 12.09 -10.70
CA MET A 208 10.59 12.31 -9.27
C MET A 208 9.46 13.28 -8.88
N VAL A 209 8.67 12.93 -7.87
CA VAL A 209 7.58 13.74 -7.33
C VAL A 209 7.82 14.00 -5.86
N ILE A 210 7.68 15.28 -5.45
CA ILE A 210 7.87 15.74 -4.08
C ILE A 210 6.50 16.13 -3.52
N ASN A 211 6.12 15.55 -2.39
CA ASN A 211 4.98 15.98 -1.58
C ASN A 211 5.50 16.78 -0.40
N ASP A 212 5.38 18.09 -0.48
CA ASP A 212 5.99 19.09 0.41
C ASP A 212 4.99 20.06 1.06
N GLY A 213 3.70 19.94 0.76
CA GLY A 213 2.66 20.88 1.25
C GLY A 213 2.50 20.95 2.78
N HIS A 214 3.22 20.12 3.53
CA HIS A 214 3.18 20.03 4.99
C HIS A 214 4.54 20.29 5.66
N LEU A 215 5.52 20.76 4.90
CA LEU A 215 6.89 20.99 5.38
C LEU A 215 6.96 21.89 6.62
N LYS A 216 7.94 21.59 7.48
CA LYS A 216 8.33 22.42 8.62
C LYS A 216 9.82 22.73 8.54
N VAL A 217 10.18 23.81 9.21
CA VAL A 217 11.57 24.18 9.48
C VAL A 217 12.02 23.50 10.77
N PHE A 218 13.23 22.98 10.82
CA PHE A 218 13.86 22.26 11.94
C PHE A 218 15.07 23.00 12.50
#